data_9e09ed2e1251499c2e7ec5680ba69883
#
_entry.id   9e09ed2e1251499c2e7ec5680ba69883
#
_cell.length_a   1.000
_cell.length_b   1.000
_cell.length_c   1.000
_cell.angle_alpha   90.00
_cell.angle_beta   90.00
_cell.angle_gamma   90.00
#
_symmetry.space_group_name_H-M   'P 1'
#
loop_
_entity.id
_entity.type
_entity.pdbx_description
1 polymer ?
#
loop_
_entity_poly.entity_id
_entity_poly.type
_entity_poly.pdbx_seq_one_letter_code
_entity_poly.pdbx_strand_id
1 'polypeptide(L)'
;MPRRMSETMRLSATLSLVASLAVWAGSQAALAAAPADGAAQPAASPGAAAIEKAAKDNKYLFIFFYAGQDAHTDAMNGVFQTAMAKMADRADAMAIYASDPAEKPIVDKFGVRGAPMPLVLAIAPTGAATRAFPKQFDEAQLQQAFVSPCTARCMRAIQDRHSILLCVQNGKTQFNQEAMQGVEAFKADPQYARGTEIVVLNPTDNVEQQFLKALQVDPRTPAAVTLLVTPPGAPVARFVGAVTKGQIEAKVKEAQSSCGPSCSCHH
;
A
#
# COMPACT_ATOMS: atom_id res chain seq x y z
N MET A 1 25.93 -26.07 55.78
CA MET A 1 27.39 -26.17 56.03
C MET A 1 28.12 -26.30 54.75
N PRO A 2 29.32 -25.80 54.69
CA PRO A 2 29.56 -24.49 54.07
C PRO A 2 30.66 -24.55 52.95
N ARG A 3 30.92 -23.41 52.42
CA ARG A 3 32.17 -22.73 52.00
C ARG A 3 32.31 -22.53 50.50
N ARG A 4 32.27 -21.28 50.09
CA ARG A 4 33.31 -20.19 50.01
C ARG A 4 34.42 -20.57 49.03
N MET A 5 34.76 -19.75 48.14
CA MET A 5 35.50 -18.48 48.03
C MET A 5 35.89 -18.32 46.59
N SER A 6 35.64 -17.20 45.97
CA SER A 6 36.54 -16.03 45.85
C SER A 6 37.89 -16.33 45.24
N GLU A 7 38.18 -15.74 44.10
CA GLU A 7 39.33 -14.83 44.07
C GLU A 7 39.41 -14.03 42.76
N THR A 8 39.49 -12.78 42.97
CA THR A 8 39.86 -11.68 42.09
C THR A 8 41.35 -11.78 41.70
N MET A 9 41.69 -11.42 40.47
CA MET A 9 43.04 -10.92 40.22
C MET A 9 43.09 -9.84 39.16
N ARG A 10 43.42 -8.66 39.62
CA ARG A 10 43.84 -7.49 38.85
C ARG A 10 45.32 -7.67 38.51
N LEU A 11 45.79 -7.00 37.42
CA LEU A 11 47.08 -6.25 37.30
C LEU A 11 47.12 -5.76 35.85
N SER A 12 47.07 -4.53 35.54
CA SER A 12 47.93 -3.33 35.57
C SER A 12 49.33 -3.51 34.99
N ALA A 13 49.63 -2.64 34.09
CA ALA A 13 50.88 -1.88 33.91
C ALA A 13 51.35 -1.83 32.47
N THR A 14 51.37 -0.68 31.90
CA THR A 14 52.31 0.44 31.79
C THR A 14 53.13 0.43 30.51
N LEU A 15 52.93 1.48 29.75
CA LEU A 15 53.88 2.54 29.36
C LEU A 15 55.06 2.17 28.44
N SER A 16 55.13 2.72 27.27
CA SER A 16 56.26 3.60 26.90
C SER A 16 56.11 4.21 25.52
N LEU A 17 56.18 5.48 25.51
CA LEU A 17 56.47 6.51 24.57
C LEU A 17 57.70 6.20 23.67
N VAL A 18 57.67 6.46 22.36
CA VAL A 18 58.77 7.16 21.65
C VAL A 18 58.16 7.96 20.48
N ALA A 19 58.42 9.22 20.49
CA ALA A 19 58.14 10.19 19.44
C ALA A 19 59.18 10.09 18.32
N SER A 20 58.76 10.27 17.09
CA SER A 20 59.67 10.72 16.01
C SER A 20 58.90 11.59 15.04
N LEU A 21 59.23 12.88 15.08
CA LEU A 21 58.85 13.89 14.10
C LEU A 21 59.56 13.60 12.76
N ALA A 22 58.78 13.57 11.69
CA ALA A 22 59.27 13.86 10.35
C ALA A 22 58.29 14.82 9.66
N VAL A 23 58.70 16.06 9.59
CA VAL A 23 58.07 17.13 8.82
C VAL A 23 58.34 16.87 7.34
N TRP A 24 57.26 16.63 6.58
CA TRP A 24 57.31 16.75 5.12
C TRP A 24 56.20 17.71 4.69
N ALA A 25 56.67 18.93 4.36
CA ALA A 25 55.88 19.94 3.69
C ALA A 25 55.70 19.52 2.23
N GLY A 26 54.52 19.02 1.93
CA GLY A 26 54.03 18.79 0.56
C GLY A 26 52.78 19.64 0.35
N SER A 27 52.93 20.74 -0.37
CA SER A 27 51.83 21.58 -0.84
C SER A 27 50.94 20.74 -1.75
N GLN A 28 49.82 20.25 -1.24
CA GLN A 28 48.71 19.76 -2.07
C GLN A 28 47.72 20.90 -2.24
N ALA A 29 47.67 21.42 -3.46
CA ALA A 29 46.57 22.28 -3.91
C ALA A 29 45.25 21.51 -3.72
N ALA A 30 44.47 21.95 -2.75
CA ALA A 30 43.11 21.50 -2.59
C ALA A 30 42.30 21.97 -3.81
N LEU A 31 42.06 21.07 -4.78
CA LEU A 31 40.92 21.23 -5.68
C LEU A 31 39.68 21.17 -4.78
N ALA A 32 39.12 22.33 -4.53
CA ALA A 32 37.77 22.41 -3.97
C ALA A 32 36.85 21.77 -5.00
N ALA A 33 36.46 20.52 -4.77
CA ALA A 33 35.32 19.94 -5.42
C ALA A 33 34.10 20.79 -5.00
N ALA A 34 33.53 21.51 -5.96
CA ALA A 34 32.25 22.16 -5.78
C ALA A 34 31.24 21.08 -5.30
N PRO A 35 30.40 21.40 -4.31
CA PRO A 35 29.32 20.47 -3.95
C PRO A 35 28.53 20.22 -5.22
N ALA A 36 28.44 18.95 -5.63
CA ALA A 36 27.53 18.54 -6.68
C ALA A 36 26.15 19.09 -6.30
N ASP A 37 25.59 19.90 -7.18
CA ASP A 37 24.21 20.35 -7.10
C ASP A 37 23.36 19.16 -6.71
N GLY A 38 22.86 19.19 -5.48
CA GLY A 38 21.80 18.28 -5.07
C GLY A 38 20.66 18.51 -6.03
N ALA A 39 20.44 17.59 -6.95
CA ALA A 39 19.24 17.59 -7.78
C ALA A 39 18.08 17.72 -6.81
N ALA A 40 17.50 18.91 -6.74
CA ALA A 40 16.31 19.15 -5.94
C ALA A 40 15.28 18.11 -6.38
N GLN A 41 14.93 17.21 -5.49
CA GLN A 41 13.80 16.30 -5.75
C GLN A 41 12.63 17.19 -6.16
N PRO A 42 12.00 16.93 -7.32
CA PRO A 42 10.86 17.75 -7.74
C PRO A 42 9.87 17.79 -6.57
N ALA A 43 9.54 19.00 -6.14
CA ALA A 43 8.60 19.20 -5.05
C ALA A 43 7.35 18.38 -5.34
N ALA A 44 6.89 17.60 -4.35
CA ALA A 44 5.68 16.81 -4.50
C ALA A 44 4.53 17.73 -4.93
N SER A 45 3.72 17.31 -5.92
CA SER A 45 2.57 18.13 -6.33
C SER A 45 1.62 18.35 -5.15
N PRO A 46 0.85 19.45 -5.12
CA PRO A 46 -0.16 19.66 -4.08
C PRO A 46 -1.07 18.45 -3.87
N GLY A 47 -1.49 17.79 -4.96
CA GLY A 47 -2.28 16.57 -4.89
C GLY A 47 -1.54 15.39 -4.24
N ALA A 48 -0.25 15.23 -4.54
CA ALA A 48 0.57 14.20 -3.88
C ALA A 48 0.71 14.47 -2.39
N ALA A 49 0.99 15.72 -2.01
CA ALA A 49 1.07 16.13 -0.61
C ALA A 49 -0.26 15.92 0.14
N ALA A 50 -1.39 16.21 -0.52
CA ALA A 50 -2.71 15.99 0.05
C ALA A 50 -3.00 14.49 0.29
N ILE A 51 -2.60 13.61 -0.64
CA ILE A 51 -2.71 12.15 -0.47
C ILE A 51 -1.89 11.69 0.74
N GLU A 52 -0.65 12.15 0.86
CA GLU A 52 0.21 11.79 1.98
C GLU A 52 -0.34 12.30 3.32
N LYS A 53 -0.87 13.53 3.33
CA LYS A 53 -1.50 14.09 4.52
C LYS A 53 -2.72 13.27 4.95
N ALA A 54 -3.64 13.00 4.03
CA ALA A 54 -4.84 12.21 4.32
C ALA A 54 -4.48 10.81 4.83
N ALA A 55 -3.45 10.17 4.25
CA ALA A 55 -2.93 8.88 4.72
C ALA A 55 -2.40 8.94 6.16
N LYS A 56 -1.64 10.00 6.52
CA LYS A 56 -1.13 10.22 7.89
C LYS A 56 -2.26 10.46 8.90
N ASP A 57 -3.29 11.18 8.47
CA ASP A 57 -4.46 11.51 9.30
C ASP A 57 -5.48 10.34 9.35
N ASN A 58 -5.18 9.23 8.68
CA ASN A 58 -6.08 8.06 8.48
C ASN A 58 -7.45 8.46 7.91
N LYS A 59 -7.47 9.43 7.00
CA LYS A 59 -8.65 9.93 6.31
C LYS A 59 -8.64 9.52 4.84
N TYR A 60 -9.84 9.45 4.26
CA TYR A 60 -9.98 9.42 2.81
C TYR A 60 -9.64 10.79 2.23
N LEU A 61 -9.17 10.81 0.97
CA LEU A 61 -9.09 12.02 0.17
C LEU A 61 -10.02 11.89 -1.03
N PHE A 62 -10.94 12.84 -1.17
CA PHE A 62 -11.76 12.97 -2.37
C PHE A 62 -11.20 14.09 -3.23
N ILE A 63 -10.85 13.78 -4.48
CA ILE A 63 -10.31 14.74 -5.43
C ILE A 63 -11.36 15.00 -6.51
N PHE A 64 -11.78 16.26 -6.62
CA PHE A 64 -12.64 16.75 -7.70
C PHE A 64 -11.77 17.22 -8.85
N PHE A 65 -11.69 16.42 -9.92
CA PHE A 65 -11.01 16.82 -11.15
C PHE A 65 -11.97 17.55 -12.10
N TYR A 66 -11.50 18.63 -12.70
CA TYR A 66 -12.25 19.38 -13.69
C TYR A 66 -11.36 19.82 -14.87
N ALA A 67 -11.94 19.97 -16.06
CA ALA A 67 -11.23 20.37 -17.28
C ALA A 67 -11.54 21.81 -17.72
N GLY A 68 -12.57 22.43 -17.15
CA GLY A 68 -13.00 23.80 -17.43
C GLY A 68 -14.05 24.23 -16.43
N GLN A 69 -14.39 25.50 -16.46
CA GLN A 69 -15.47 26.07 -15.66
C GLN A 69 -16.69 26.27 -16.55
N ASP A 70 -17.72 25.49 -16.31
CA ASP A 70 -19.03 25.60 -16.94
C ASP A 70 -20.13 25.37 -15.90
N ALA A 71 -21.36 25.68 -16.23
CA ALA A 71 -22.49 25.58 -15.30
C ALA A 71 -22.68 24.15 -14.74
N HIS A 72 -22.34 23.10 -15.50
CA HIS A 72 -22.40 21.72 -15.03
C HIS A 72 -21.30 21.41 -14.01
N THR A 73 -20.06 21.82 -14.30
CA THR A 73 -18.91 21.68 -13.41
C THR A 73 -19.18 22.41 -12.09
N ASP A 74 -19.71 23.63 -12.15
CA ASP A 74 -20.02 24.43 -10.94
C ASP A 74 -21.13 23.78 -10.11
N ALA A 75 -22.20 23.27 -10.76
CA ALA A 75 -23.27 22.55 -10.07
C ALA A 75 -22.74 21.29 -9.35
N MET A 76 -21.91 20.49 -10.02
CA MET A 76 -21.31 19.28 -9.45
C MET A 76 -20.30 19.60 -8.33
N ASN A 77 -19.54 20.69 -8.45
CA ASN A 77 -18.68 21.15 -7.37
C ASN A 77 -19.51 21.57 -6.14
N GLY A 78 -20.66 22.21 -6.31
CA GLY A 78 -21.58 22.51 -5.21
C GLY A 78 -22.06 21.26 -4.47
N VAL A 79 -22.45 20.22 -5.22
CA VAL A 79 -22.82 18.90 -4.64
C VAL A 79 -21.64 18.30 -3.89
N PHE A 80 -20.44 18.33 -4.50
CA PHE A 80 -19.21 17.82 -3.91
C PHE A 80 -18.89 18.50 -2.58
N GLN A 81 -18.83 19.83 -2.56
CA GLN A 81 -18.52 20.60 -1.34
C GLN A 81 -19.53 20.34 -0.21
N THR A 82 -20.83 20.27 -0.56
CA THR A 82 -21.89 19.96 0.40
C THR A 82 -21.72 18.58 1.02
N ALA A 83 -21.42 17.57 0.20
CA ALA A 83 -21.17 16.23 0.66
C ALA A 83 -19.92 16.12 1.53
N MET A 84 -18.81 16.78 1.11
CA MET A 84 -17.55 16.74 1.86
C MET A 84 -17.67 17.41 3.22
N ALA A 85 -18.42 18.50 3.35
CA ALA A 85 -18.68 19.15 4.63
C ALA A 85 -19.34 18.20 5.66
N LYS A 86 -20.21 17.28 5.20
CA LYS A 86 -20.86 16.28 6.06
C LYS A 86 -19.94 15.08 6.42
N MET A 87 -18.85 14.91 5.71
CA MET A 87 -17.91 13.78 5.89
C MET A 87 -16.53 14.25 6.39
N ALA A 88 -16.41 15.49 6.86
CA ALA A 88 -15.13 16.11 7.22
C ALA A 88 -14.41 15.41 8.40
N ASP A 89 -15.12 14.62 9.19
CA ASP A 89 -14.57 13.79 10.25
C ASP A 89 -13.68 12.66 9.72
N ARG A 90 -13.98 12.11 8.54
CA ARG A 90 -13.34 10.94 7.95
C ARG A 90 -12.78 11.12 6.54
N ALA A 91 -12.99 12.29 5.93
CA ALA A 91 -12.52 12.60 4.59
C ALA A 91 -12.04 14.04 4.47
N ASP A 92 -10.95 14.22 3.75
CA ASP A 92 -10.49 15.51 3.25
C ASP A 92 -10.90 15.66 1.77
N ALA A 93 -10.93 16.90 1.28
CA ALA A 93 -11.34 17.22 -0.08
C ALA A 93 -10.36 18.19 -0.74
N MET A 94 -10.16 18.01 -2.05
CA MET A 94 -9.47 19.01 -2.86
C MET A 94 -10.02 19.04 -4.29
N ALA A 95 -9.81 20.16 -5.00
CA ALA A 95 -10.11 20.28 -6.42
C ALA A 95 -8.80 20.40 -7.20
N ILE A 96 -8.73 19.72 -8.35
CA ILE A 96 -7.57 19.72 -9.24
C ILE A 96 -8.03 20.04 -10.67
N TYR A 97 -7.40 21.06 -11.28
CA TYR A 97 -7.53 21.27 -12.72
C TYR A 97 -6.72 20.19 -13.46
N ALA A 98 -7.41 19.37 -14.25
CA ALA A 98 -6.80 18.18 -14.85
C ALA A 98 -5.66 18.47 -15.85
N SER A 99 -5.59 19.73 -16.35
CA SER A 99 -4.51 20.19 -17.24
C SER A 99 -3.40 20.95 -16.51
N ASP A 100 -3.44 21.06 -15.19
CA ASP A 100 -2.37 21.70 -14.41
C ASP A 100 -1.08 20.88 -14.55
N PRO A 101 0.01 21.46 -15.07
CA PRO A 101 1.29 20.77 -15.20
C PRO A 101 1.85 20.30 -13.85
N ALA A 102 1.58 21.02 -12.75
CA ALA A 102 2.03 20.66 -11.41
C ALA A 102 1.36 19.38 -10.92
N GLU A 103 0.13 19.09 -11.36
CA GLU A 103 -0.64 17.92 -10.97
C GLU A 103 -0.52 16.74 -11.94
N LYS A 104 0.30 16.90 -13.00
CA LYS A 104 0.54 15.82 -13.99
C LYS A 104 0.86 14.46 -13.35
N PRO A 105 1.69 14.37 -12.27
CA PRO A 105 1.97 13.08 -11.63
C PRO A 105 0.71 12.37 -11.08
N ILE A 106 -0.22 13.13 -10.52
CA ILE A 106 -1.48 12.60 -9.98
C ILE A 106 -2.44 12.21 -11.10
N VAL A 107 -2.58 13.08 -12.10
CA VAL A 107 -3.40 12.84 -13.29
C VAL A 107 -2.95 11.55 -14.02
N ASP A 108 -1.65 11.37 -14.19
CA ASP A 108 -1.08 10.18 -14.85
C ASP A 108 -1.20 8.94 -13.96
N LYS A 109 -0.89 9.05 -12.66
CA LYS A 109 -0.98 7.94 -11.70
C LYS A 109 -2.36 7.28 -11.66
N PHE A 110 -3.41 8.09 -11.69
CA PHE A 110 -4.78 7.59 -11.60
C PHE A 110 -5.50 7.49 -12.96
N GLY A 111 -4.78 7.70 -14.06
CA GLY A 111 -5.34 7.56 -15.40
C GLY A 111 -6.49 8.54 -15.68
N VAL A 112 -6.47 9.73 -15.07
CA VAL A 112 -7.54 10.73 -15.16
C VAL A 112 -7.61 11.35 -16.56
N ARG A 113 -6.50 11.28 -17.31
CA ARG A 113 -6.39 11.81 -18.66
C ARG A 113 -7.37 11.13 -19.60
N GLY A 114 -8.27 11.90 -20.18
CA GLY A 114 -9.31 11.40 -21.07
C GLY A 114 -10.56 10.86 -20.37
N ALA A 115 -10.59 10.88 -19.02
CA ALA A 115 -11.81 10.55 -18.29
C ALA A 115 -12.90 11.62 -18.50
N PRO A 116 -14.19 11.22 -18.50
CA PRO A 116 -15.29 12.18 -18.57
C PRO A 116 -15.30 13.10 -17.34
N MET A 117 -15.30 14.42 -17.57
CA MET A 117 -15.29 15.46 -16.55
C MET A 117 -16.68 16.05 -16.26
N PRO A 118 -16.90 16.60 -15.07
CA PRO A 118 -16.04 16.52 -13.90
C PRO A 118 -15.94 15.08 -13.37
N LEU A 119 -14.85 14.75 -12.65
CA LEU A 119 -14.61 13.43 -12.09
C LEU A 119 -14.26 13.56 -10.59
N VAL A 120 -14.98 12.87 -9.72
CA VAL A 120 -14.53 12.67 -8.34
C VAL A 120 -13.83 11.34 -8.21
N LEU A 121 -12.62 11.35 -7.63
CA LEU A 121 -11.87 10.16 -7.29
C LEU A 121 -11.73 10.07 -5.77
N ALA A 122 -12.15 8.96 -5.20
CA ALA A 122 -11.98 8.67 -3.77
C ALA A 122 -10.73 7.82 -3.55
N ILE A 123 -9.87 8.27 -2.66
CA ILE A 123 -8.61 7.61 -2.30
C ILE A 123 -8.65 7.26 -0.81
N ALA A 124 -8.49 5.97 -0.49
CA ALA A 124 -8.41 5.50 0.88
C ALA A 124 -7.09 5.90 1.56
N PRO A 125 -6.98 5.86 2.90
CA PRO A 125 -5.74 6.09 3.64
C PRO A 125 -4.57 5.22 3.19
N THR A 126 -4.84 4.03 2.63
CA THR A 126 -3.85 3.14 2.03
C THR A 126 -3.28 3.66 0.71
N GLY A 127 -3.80 4.75 0.16
CA GLY A 127 -3.48 5.27 -1.16
C GLY A 127 -4.20 4.54 -2.31
N ALA A 128 -5.11 3.61 -2.01
CA ALA A 128 -5.94 2.94 -3.02
C ALA A 128 -7.02 3.89 -3.56
N ALA A 129 -7.18 3.96 -4.87
CA ALA A 129 -8.38 4.53 -5.47
C ALA A 129 -9.54 3.55 -5.27
N THR A 130 -10.54 3.92 -4.47
CA THR A 130 -11.64 3.02 -4.12
C THR A 130 -12.81 3.16 -5.07
N ARG A 131 -13.06 4.37 -5.58
CA ARG A 131 -14.13 4.62 -6.54
C ARG A 131 -13.90 5.89 -7.36
N ALA A 132 -14.39 5.88 -8.58
CA ALA A 132 -14.44 7.05 -9.47
C ALA A 132 -15.91 7.35 -9.82
N PHE A 133 -16.26 8.63 -9.84
CA PHE A 133 -17.60 9.13 -10.14
C PHE A 133 -17.50 10.16 -11.26
N PRO A 134 -17.65 9.74 -12.53
CA PRO A 134 -17.56 10.64 -13.67
C PRO A 134 -18.86 11.37 -13.92
N LYS A 135 -18.77 12.59 -14.39
CA LYS A 135 -19.82 13.48 -14.86
C LYS A 135 -20.85 13.87 -13.79
N GLN A 136 -21.56 12.93 -13.20
CA GLN A 136 -22.66 13.18 -12.30
C GLN A 136 -22.62 12.24 -11.10
N PHE A 137 -22.86 12.77 -9.92
CA PHE A 137 -22.88 12.02 -8.66
C PHE A 137 -23.75 12.77 -7.62
N ASP A 138 -24.16 12.07 -6.61
CA ASP A 138 -24.83 12.59 -5.43
C ASP A 138 -24.07 12.22 -4.14
N GLU A 139 -24.54 12.74 -3.01
CA GLU A 139 -23.94 12.49 -1.70
C GLU A 139 -23.96 10.99 -1.35
N ALA A 140 -25.06 10.29 -1.61
CA ALA A 140 -25.21 8.88 -1.27
C ALA A 140 -24.23 7.99 -2.06
N GLN A 141 -23.99 8.36 -3.33
CA GLN A 141 -22.98 7.70 -4.16
C GLN A 141 -21.58 7.93 -3.61
N LEU A 142 -21.21 9.16 -3.22
CA LEU A 142 -19.90 9.46 -2.65
C LEU A 142 -19.64 8.69 -1.35
N GLN A 143 -20.67 8.49 -0.51
CA GLN A 143 -20.56 7.67 0.70
C GLN A 143 -20.22 6.20 0.40
N GLN A 144 -20.58 5.67 -0.77
CA GLN A 144 -20.26 4.30 -1.17
C GLN A 144 -18.77 4.09 -1.51
N ALA A 145 -17.96 5.16 -1.55
CA ALA A 145 -16.53 5.05 -1.76
C ALA A 145 -15.75 4.54 -0.53
N PHE A 146 -16.36 4.64 0.66
CA PHE A 146 -15.75 4.12 1.87
C PHE A 146 -15.84 2.59 1.88
N VAL A 147 -14.69 1.96 1.96
CA VAL A 147 -14.54 0.51 2.04
C VAL A 147 -13.84 0.11 3.34
N SER A 148 -13.93 -1.17 3.71
CA SER A 148 -13.24 -1.67 4.89
C SER A 148 -11.70 -1.60 4.74
N PRO A 149 -10.95 -1.55 5.85
CA PRO A 149 -9.48 -1.47 5.81
C PRO A 149 -8.83 -2.60 5.03
N CYS A 150 -9.30 -3.85 5.17
CA CYS A 150 -8.76 -4.96 4.40
C CYS A 150 -9.09 -4.84 2.91
N THR A 151 -10.32 -4.41 2.57
CA THR A 151 -10.69 -4.13 1.17
C THR A 151 -9.76 -3.07 0.58
N ALA A 152 -9.53 -1.96 1.28
CA ALA A 152 -8.65 -0.89 0.80
C ALA A 152 -7.20 -1.37 0.59
N ARG A 153 -6.67 -2.23 1.49
CA ARG A 153 -5.33 -2.84 1.33
C ARG A 153 -5.28 -3.77 0.11
N CYS A 154 -6.30 -4.60 -0.06
CA CYS A 154 -6.38 -5.48 -1.24
C CYS A 154 -6.48 -4.67 -2.54
N MET A 155 -7.32 -3.63 -2.58
CA MET A 155 -7.42 -2.76 -3.75
C MET A 155 -6.09 -2.09 -4.07
N ARG A 156 -5.36 -1.62 -3.06
CA ARG A 156 -4.04 -1.02 -3.24
C ARG A 156 -3.07 -2.02 -3.87
N ALA A 157 -2.95 -3.22 -3.32
CA ALA A 157 -2.07 -4.26 -3.84
C ALA A 157 -2.39 -4.60 -5.32
N ILE A 158 -3.67 -4.75 -5.66
CA ILE A 158 -4.09 -5.02 -7.06
C ILE A 158 -3.74 -3.86 -7.98
N GLN A 159 -3.92 -2.60 -7.56
CA GLN A 159 -3.56 -1.43 -8.34
C GLN A 159 -2.05 -1.33 -8.56
N ASP A 160 -1.25 -1.79 -7.59
CA ASP A 160 0.20 -1.91 -7.73
C ASP A 160 0.64 -3.18 -8.47
N ARG A 161 -0.31 -3.94 -9.05
CA ARG A 161 -0.12 -5.19 -9.79
C ARG A 161 0.48 -6.32 -8.96
N HIS A 162 0.25 -6.30 -7.64
CA HIS A 162 0.64 -7.37 -6.74
C HIS A 162 -0.44 -8.44 -6.63
N SER A 163 -0.02 -9.68 -6.49
CA SER A 163 -0.87 -10.77 -6.02
C SER A 163 -1.08 -10.64 -4.50
N ILE A 164 -2.20 -11.12 -4.00
CA ILE A 164 -2.55 -11.06 -2.59
C ILE A 164 -2.70 -12.47 -2.06
N LEU A 165 -2.09 -12.73 -0.91
CA LEU A 165 -2.43 -13.83 -0.04
C LEU A 165 -3.27 -13.28 1.11
N LEU A 166 -4.59 -13.38 0.96
CA LEU A 166 -5.55 -12.92 1.98
C LEU A 166 -5.78 -14.05 2.98
N CYS A 167 -5.28 -13.87 4.20
CA CYS A 167 -5.34 -14.85 5.29
C CYS A 167 -6.49 -14.49 6.22
N VAL A 168 -7.61 -15.21 6.13
CA VAL A 168 -8.77 -15.05 7.01
C VAL A 168 -8.57 -15.95 8.23
N GLN A 169 -8.25 -15.36 9.37
CA GLN A 169 -7.95 -16.08 10.59
C GLN A 169 -8.07 -15.21 11.84
N ASN A 170 -8.24 -15.83 13.02
CA ASN A 170 -8.17 -15.18 14.32
C ASN A 170 -7.72 -16.17 15.40
N GLY A 171 -7.71 -15.75 16.67
CA GLY A 171 -7.29 -16.62 17.79
C GLY A 171 -8.15 -17.86 18.05
N LYS A 172 -9.29 -18.02 17.33
CA LYS A 172 -10.20 -19.19 17.45
C LYS A 172 -10.11 -20.13 16.26
N THR A 173 -9.52 -19.72 15.15
CA THR A 173 -9.35 -20.56 13.96
C THR A 173 -8.16 -21.51 14.15
N GLN A 174 -8.29 -22.72 13.63
CA GLN A 174 -7.24 -23.74 13.63
C GLN A 174 -6.28 -23.54 12.44
N PHE A 175 -5.08 -24.10 12.53
CA PHE A 175 -4.04 -24.08 11.49
C PHE A 175 -3.52 -22.70 11.10
N ASN A 176 -3.65 -21.70 11.98
CA ASN A 176 -3.19 -20.35 11.68
C ASN A 176 -1.69 -20.29 11.46
N GLN A 177 -0.92 -20.97 12.30
CA GLN A 177 0.54 -20.97 12.25
C GLN A 177 1.03 -21.67 10.98
N GLU A 178 0.50 -22.83 10.65
CA GLU A 178 0.86 -23.61 9.47
C GLU A 178 0.48 -22.88 8.19
N ALA A 179 -0.70 -22.24 8.17
CA ALA A 179 -1.12 -21.42 7.04
C ALA A 179 -0.17 -20.22 6.83
N MET A 180 0.16 -19.50 7.92
CA MET A 180 1.06 -18.35 7.81
C MET A 180 2.48 -18.75 7.43
N GLN A 181 3.01 -19.87 7.93
CA GLN A 181 4.33 -20.39 7.54
C GLN A 181 4.41 -20.62 6.02
N GLY A 182 3.39 -21.23 5.43
CA GLY A 182 3.35 -21.46 3.99
C GLY A 182 3.27 -20.17 3.17
N VAL A 183 2.45 -19.22 3.64
CA VAL A 183 2.27 -17.90 3.03
C VAL A 183 3.55 -17.07 3.10
N GLU A 184 4.20 -17.03 4.26
CA GLU A 184 5.45 -16.32 4.47
C GLU A 184 6.60 -16.94 3.69
N ALA A 185 6.68 -18.28 3.65
CA ALA A 185 7.67 -18.99 2.85
C ALA A 185 7.49 -18.71 1.34
N PHE A 186 6.25 -18.54 0.88
CA PHE A 186 5.98 -18.13 -0.51
C PHE A 186 6.45 -16.69 -0.76
N LYS A 187 6.09 -15.76 0.11
CA LYS A 187 6.51 -14.35 -0.03
C LYS A 187 8.01 -14.16 0.13
N ALA A 188 8.69 -15.00 0.92
CA ALA A 188 10.14 -14.93 1.10
C ALA A 188 10.92 -15.39 -0.14
N ASP A 189 10.31 -16.07 -1.09
CA ASP A 189 10.97 -16.46 -2.33
C ASP A 189 11.25 -15.24 -3.21
N PRO A 190 12.51 -15.01 -3.65
CA PRO A 190 12.87 -13.87 -4.49
C PRO A 190 12.01 -13.69 -5.75
N GLN A 191 11.47 -14.78 -6.29
CA GLN A 191 10.59 -14.76 -7.46
C GLN A 191 9.26 -14.06 -7.16
N TYR A 192 8.73 -14.21 -5.94
CA TYR A 192 7.40 -13.72 -5.56
C TYR A 192 7.44 -12.52 -4.61
N ALA A 193 8.56 -12.28 -3.94
CA ALA A 193 8.71 -11.31 -2.84
C ALA A 193 8.21 -9.91 -3.19
N ARG A 194 8.56 -9.41 -4.40
CA ARG A 194 8.23 -8.04 -4.82
C ARG A 194 6.79 -7.88 -5.33
N GLY A 195 6.20 -8.98 -5.80
CA GLY A 195 4.87 -8.97 -6.43
C GLY A 195 3.79 -9.58 -5.58
N THR A 196 4.00 -9.77 -4.27
CA THR A 196 3.04 -10.41 -3.37
C THR A 196 2.81 -9.59 -2.11
N GLU A 197 1.55 -9.40 -1.76
CA GLU A 197 1.12 -8.81 -0.49
C GLU A 197 0.41 -9.84 0.39
N ILE A 198 0.71 -9.83 1.69
CA ILE A 198 0.00 -10.62 2.69
C ILE A 198 -0.96 -9.69 3.43
N VAL A 199 -2.24 -10.01 3.37
CA VAL A 199 -3.30 -9.28 4.09
C VAL A 199 -3.95 -10.25 5.07
N VAL A 200 -3.93 -9.92 6.36
CA VAL A 200 -4.62 -10.70 7.38
C VAL A 200 -5.95 -10.04 7.69
N LEU A 201 -7.01 -10.84 7.71
CA LEU A 201 -8.38 -10.42 7.99
C LEU A 201 -8.94 -11.24 9.17
N ASN A 202 -9.42 -10.53 10.18
CA ASN A 202 -10.14 -11.18 11.29
C ASN A 202 -11.59 -11.44 10.86
N PRO A 203 -12.04 -12.71 10.77
CA PRO A 203 -13.38 -13.03 10.31
C PRO A 203 -14.51 -12.56 11.25
N THR A 204 -14.20 -12.20 12.49
CA THR A 204 -15.20 -11.68 13.45
C THR A 204 -15.25 -10.15 13.50
N ASP A 205 -14.46 -9.46 12.70
CA ASP A 205 -14.52 -8.00 12.61
C ASP A 205 -15.78 -7.56 11.86
N ASN A 206 -16.61 -6.76 12.52
CA ASN A 206 -17.89 -6.31 11.97
C ASN A 206 -17.73 -5.44 10.71
N VAL A 207 -16.66 -4.66 10.62
CA VAL A 207 -16.42 -3.79 9.45
C VAL A 207 -16.03 -4.59 8.19
N GLU A 208 -15.56 -5.83 8.36
CA GLU A 208 -15.15 -6.71 7.26
C GLU A 208 -16.23 -7.67 6.78
N GLN A 209 -17.40 -7.70 7.42
CA GLN A 209 -18.45 -8.68 7.11
C GLN A 209 -18.94 -8.63 5.66
N GLN A 210 -19.05 -7.43 5.10
CA GLN A 210 -19.46 -7.27 3.69
C GLN A 210 -18.38 -7.82 2.75
N PHE A 211 -17.11 -7.62 3.08
CA PHE A 211 -15.98 -8.15 2.31
C PHE A 211 -15.92 -9.67 2.38
N LEU A 212 -16.06 -10.27 3.58
CA LEU A 212 -16.15 -11.72 3.77
C LEU A 212 -17.29 -12.33 2.96
N LYS A 213 -18.46 -11.68 2.96
CA LYS A 213 -19.62 -12.12 2.16
C LYS A 213 -19.31 -12.11 0.67
N ALA A 214 -18.65 -11.05 0.16
CA ALA A 214 -18.25 -10.97 -1.24
C ALA A 214 -17.24 -12.06 -1.61
N LEU A 215 -16.36 -12.45 -0.69
CA LEU A 215 -15.39 -13.54 -0.85
C LEU A 215 -16.00 -14.93 -0.58
N GLN A 216 -17.28 -15.01 -0.19
CA GLN A 216 -17.96 -16.25 0.19
C GLN A 216 -17.23 -17.02 1.32
N VAL A 217 -16.67 -16.29 2.30
CA VAL A 217 -16.03 -16.87 3.49
C VAL A 217 -16.98 -16.73 4.67
N ASP A 218 -17.26 -17.86 5.35
CA ASP A 218 -18.07 -17.86 6.57
C ASP A 218 -17.30 -17.17 7.70
N PRO A 219 -17.85 -16.13 8.34
CA PRO A 219 -17.23 -15.50 9.51
C PRO A 219 -16.96 -16.44 10.68
N ARG A 220 -17.66 -17.58 10.72
CA ARG A 220 -17.54 -18.62 11.75
C ARG A 220 -16.64 -19.78 11.31
N THR A 221 -15.80 -19.57 10.27
CA THR A 221 -14.88 -20.61 9.80
C THR A 221 -14.08 -21.20 10.97
N PRO A 222 -14.05 -22.55 11.14
CA PRO A 222 -13.30 -23.17 12.23
C PRO A 222 -11.78 -23.23 11.99
N ALA A 223 -11.35 -23.02 10.74
CA ALA A 223 -9.96 -23.09 10.33
C ALA A 223 -9.56 -21.85 9.53
N ALA A 224 -8.27 -21.55 9.49
CA ALA A 224 -7.71 -20.51 8.64
C ALA A 224 -8.12 -20.73 7.18
N VAL A 225 -8.47 -19.64 6.49
CA VAL A 225 -8.76 -19.67 5.04
C VAL A 225 -7.78 -18.73 4.35
N THR A 226 -6.98 -19.26 3.43
CA THR A 226 -6.08 -18.46 2.60
C THR A 226 -6.64 -18.36 1.18
N LEU A 227 -6.82 -17.13 0.70
CA LEU A 227 -7.23 -16.85 -0.67
C LEU A 227 -6.05 -16.28 -1.45
N LEU A 228 -5.73 -16.87 -2.60
CA LEU A 228 -4.82 -16.29 -3.56
C LEU A 228 -5.64 -15.45 -4.55
N VAL A 229 -5.36 -14.15 -4.59
CA VAL A 229 -6.00 -13.19 -5.49
C VAL A 229 -4.93 -12.59 -6.38
N THR A 230 -5.13 -12.61 -7.68
CA THR A 230 -4.20 -12.03 -8.66
C THR A 230 -4.85 -10.87 -9.41
N PRO A 231 -4.08 -9.93 -9.96
CA PRO A 231 -4.64 -8.91 -10.85
C PRO A 231 -5.42 -9.55 -12.01
N PRO A 232 -6.59 -9.02 -12.38
CA PRO A 232 -7.19 -7.75 -11.95
C PRO A 232 -8.02 -7.79 -10.64
N GLY A 233 -7.93 -8.85 -9.83
CA GLY A 233 -8.61 -8.91 -8.54
C GLY A 233 -9.53 -10.12 -8.36
N ALA A 234 -9.42 -11.14 -9.22
CA ALA A 234 -10.16 -12.39 -9.10
C ALA A 234 -9.44 -13.36 -8.13
N PRO A 235 -10.17 -14.03 -7.21
CA PRO A 235 -9.63 -15.14 -6.44
C PRO A 235 -9.35 -16.32 -7.38
N VAL A 236 -8.10 -16.78 -7.41
CA VAL A 236 -7.67 -17.92 -8.26
C VAL A 236 -7.54 -19.22 -7.48
N ALA A 237 -7.40 -19.14 -6.15
CA ALA A 237 -7.36 -20.32 -5.30
C ALA A 237 -7.85 -20.02 -3.88
N ARG A 238 -8.40 -21.06 -3.23
CA ARG A 238 -8.79 -21.06 -1.82
C ARG A 238 -8.19 -22.27 -1.15
N PHE A 239 -7.55 -22.07 -0.01
CA PHE A 239 -7.02 -23.10 0.86
C PHE A 239 -7.70 -23.00 2.22
N VAL A 240 -8.09 -24.14 2.79
CA VAL A 240 -8.70 -24.22 4.12
C VAL A 240 -7.78 -25.01 5.03
N GLY A 241 -7.42 -24.46 6.17
CA GLY A 241 -6.43 -25.02 7.08
C GLY A 241 -5.00 -24.71 6.69
N ALA A 242 -4.09 -25.65 6.90
CA ALA A 242 -2.69 -25.51 6.54
C ALA A 242 -2.51 -25.36 5.03
N VAL A 243 -1.56 -24.54 4.63
CA VAL A 243 -1.15 -24.38 3.22
C VAL A 243 0.38 -24.34 3.15
N THR A 244 0.95 -24.94 2.11
CA THR A 244 2.39 -24.93 1.86
C THR A 244 2.75 -24.01 0.71
N LYS A 245 4.00 -23.52 0.70
CA LYS A 245 4.57 -22.75 -0.43
C LYS A 245 4.30 -23.45 -1.76
N GLY A 246 4.60 -24.75 -1.87
CA GLY A 246 4.43 -25.51 -3.11
C GLY A 246 3.00 -25.57 -3.62
N GLN A 247 2.01 -25.63 -2.71
CA GLN A 247 0.59 -25.57 -3.09
C GLN A 247 0.21 -24.21 -3.68
N ILE A 248 0.73 -23.11 -3.10
CA ILE A 248 0.50 -21.76 -3.61
C ILE A 248 1.16 -21.61 -4.99
N GLU A 249 2.43 -22.02 -5.13
CA GLU A 249 3.16 -21.99 -6.40
C GLU A 249 2.44 -22.75 -7.52
N ALA A 250 1.92 -23.94 -7.20
CA ALA A 250 1.17 -24.72 -8.17
C ALA A 250 -0.04 -23.96 -8.71
N LYS A 251 -0.77 -23.26 -7.84
CA LYS A 251 -1.94 -22.46 -8.23
C LYS A 251 -1.56 -21.19 -9.00
N VAL A 252 -0.44 -20.54 -8.69
CA VAL A 252 0.07 -19.42 -9.47
C VAL A 252 0.43 -19.88 -10.90
N LYS A 253 1.13 -21.01 -11.05
CA LYS A 253 1.49 -21.56 -12.36
C LYS A 253 0.26 -21.97 -13.16
N GLU A 254 -0.74 -22.59 -12.51
CA GLU A 254 -2.00 -22.95 -13.15
C GLU A 254 -2.74 -21.71 -13.67
N ALA A 255 -2.82 -20.65 -12.87
CA ALA A 255 -3.44 -19.38 -13.28
C ALA A 255 -2.70 -18.72 -14.46
N GLN A 256 -1.38 -18.78 -14.49
CA GLN A 256 -0.57 -18.24 -15.58
C GLN A 256 -0.71 -19.05 -16.87
N SER A 257 -0.82 -20.38 -16.78
CA SER A 257 -0.97 -21.26 -17.94
C SER A 257 -2.38 -21.21 -18.54
N SER A 258 -3.40 -20.87 -17.77
CA SER A 258 -4.78 -20.70 -18.25
C SER A 258 -4.99 -19.40 -19.05
N CYS A 259 -4.09 -18.43 -18.92
CA CYS A 259 -3.99 -17.27 -19.81
C CYS A 259 -3.22 -17.67 -21.08
N GLY A 260 -3.85 -18.44 -21.98
CA GLY A 260 -3.26 -18.85 -23.26
C GLY A 260 -3.00 -17.67 -24.20
N PRO A 261 -2.25 -17.86 -25.31
CA PRO A 261 -1.82 -16.80 -26.23
C PRO A 261 -2.95 -16.08 -27.00
N SER A 262 -4.21 -16.41 -26.74
CA SER A 262 -5.37 -15.74 -27.32
C SER A 262 -5.95 -14.61 -26.48
N CYS A 263 -5.44 -14.35 -25.28
CA CYS A 263 -5.79 -13.14 -24.52
C CYS A 263 -4.91 -11.99 -25.03
N SER A 264 -5.41 -11.21 -25.99
CA SER A 264 -4.81 -9.91 -26.36
C SER A 264 -5.04 -8.91 -25.21
N CYS A 265 -4.20 -9.03 -24.19
CA CYS A 265 -4.02 -7.96 -23.23
C CYS A 265 -3.22 -6.87 -23.95
N HIS A 266 -3.91 -5.91 -24.55
CA HIS A 266 -3.27 -4.71 -25.09
C HIS A 266 -2.56 -4.00 -23.91
N HIS A 267 -1.24 -3.83 -24.13
CA HIS A 267 -0.34 -3.04 -23.28
C HIS A 267 -0.70 -1.55 -23.34
#